data_8dcb1429005acea5352d7e044a6464c2
#
_entry.id   8dcb1429005acea5352d7e044a6464c2
#
_cell.length_a   1.000
_cell.length_b   1.000
_cell.length_c   1.000
_cell.angle_alpha   90.00
_cell.angle_beta   90.00
_cell.angle_gamma   90.00
#
_symmetry.space_group_name_H-M   'P 1'
#
loop_
_entity.id
_entity.type
_entity.pdbx_description
1 polymer ?
#
loop_
_entity_poly.entity_id
_entity_poly.type
_entity_poly.pdbx_seq_one_letter_code
_entity_poly.pdbx_strand_id
1 'polypeptide(L)'
;VRRFLRAVLPALVLAGLLAGCSDEGGTITAQMREGDQKGYVAGDGSIESLAPDQRSTEVALTGTTLEDEPWAIEDLAGTVVVVNVWGSWCGPCIAETPDLEEVATALREAGEPVQFIGVNSRDSVPSAQAFQERYDVSYPSLQDDGGRTRAQLGSIAVATPTTLVVDGQGRLAARVSGQVDAGTLRGLVDDVLAEEPAG
;
A
#
# COMPACT_ATOMS: atom_id res chain seq x y z
N VAL A 1 16.74 57.03 -47.60
CA VAL A 1 16.56 55.53 -47.59
C VAL A 1 17.41 54.86 -46.49
N ARG A 2 18.45 55.48 -45.90
CA ARG A 2 19.39 54.86 -44.91
C ARG A 2 18.99 55.02 -43.45
N ARG A 3 17.92 55.73 -43.11
CA ARG A 3 17.50 55.96 -41.71
C ARG A 3 16.40 55.04 -41.19
N PHE A 4 15.72 54.29 -42.05
CA PHE A 4 14.68 53.34 -41.66
C PHE A 4 15.16 51.92 -41.31
N LEU A 5 16.43 51.61 -41.67
CA LEU A 5 16.95 50.25 -41.43
C LEU A 5 17.59 50.05 -40.03
N ARG A 6 17.70 51.10 -39.20
CA ARG A 6 18.35 51.02 -37.87
C ARG A 6 17.35 50.85 -36.70
N ALA A 7 16.06 50.95 -36.96
CA ALA A 7 15.04 50.88 -35.90
C ALA A 7 14.36 49.50 -35.79
N VAL A 8 14.59 48.56 -36.71
CA VAL A 8 13.91 47.24 -36.73
C VAL A 8 14.73 46.12 -36.04
N LEU A 9 16.05 46.30 -35.90
CA LEU A 9 16.90 45.27 -35.27
C LEU A 9 16.75 45.08 -33.76
N PRO A 10 16.46 46.11 -32.93
CA PRO A 10 16.31 45.88 -31.48
C PRO A 10 14.94 45.27 -31.09
N ALA A 11 13.91 45.30 -31.96
CA ALA A 11 12.60 44.77 -31.62
C ALA A 11 12.50 43.24 -31.80
N LEU A 12 13.36 42.65 -32.63
CA LEU A 12 13.37 41.19 -32.84
C LEU A 12 14.16 40.43 -31.80
N VAL A 13 15.06 41.03 -31.05
CA VAL A 13 15.85 40.41 -29.99
C VAL A 13 15.05 40.30 -28.67
N LEU A 14 14.08 41.20 -28.48
CA LEU A 14 13.25 41.18 -27.25
C LEU A 14 12.08 40.19 -27.31
N ALA A 15 11.68 39.75 -28.50
CA ALA A 15 10.62 38.76 -28.68
C ALA A 15 11.09 37.31 -28.49
N GLY A 16 12.42 37.04 -28.50
CA GLY A 16 13.01 35.69 -28.34
C GLY A 16 13.20 35.25 -26.89
N LEU A 17 13.01 36.14 -25.89
CA LEU A 17 13.27 35.84 -24.49
C LEU A 17 12.03 35.44 -23.68
N LEU A 18 10.85 35.36 -24.29
CA LEU A 18 9.60 34.99 -23.66
C LEU A 18 9.09 33.60 -24.01
N ALA A 19 9.86 32.82 -24.80
CA ALA A 19 9.48 31.47 -25.21
C ALA A 19 10.21 30.36 -24.43
N GLY A 20 10.70 30.63 -23.25
CA GLY A 20 11.53 29.72 -22.46
C GLY A 20 10.99 29.42 -21.07
N CYS A 21 9.70 29.13 -20.90
CA CYS A 21 9.16 28.50 -19.69
C CYS A 21 7.87 27.77 -20.05
N SER A 22 7.95 26.77 -20.90
CA SER A 22 7.06 25.62 -20.76
C SER A 22 7.74 24.70 -19.77
N ASP A 23 7.48 24.98 -18.51
CA ASP A 23 7.79 24.11 -17.40
C ASP A 23 6.95 22.84 -17.59
N GLU A 24 7.56 21.85 -18.24
CA GLU A 24 7.17 20.46 -18.01
C GLU A 24 7.62 20.10 -16.60
N GLY A 25 7.21 20.89 -15.64
CA GLY A 25 7.37 20.61 -14.23
C GLY A 25 6.54 19.38 -13.92
N GLY A 26 7.17 18.23 -13.94
CA GLY A 26 6.63 17.05 -13.36
C GLY A 26 6.06 17.42 -11.99
N THR A 27 4.77 17.14 -11.76
CA THR A 27 4.13 17.46 -10.49
C THR A 27 4.99 16.93 -9.36
N ILE A 28 4.97 17.58 -8.19
CA ILE A 28 5.67 17.10 -6.96
C ILE A 28 5.40 15.61 -6.75
N THR A 29 4.19 15.16 -7.09
CA THR A 29 3.77 13.76 -7.10
C THR A 29 4.57 12.88 -8.08
N ALA A 30 4.95 13.40 -9.26
CA ALA A 30 5.77 12.68 -10.22
C ALA A 30 7.24 12.62 -9.75
N GLN A 31 7.76 13.71 -9.18
CA GLN A 31 9.10 13.74 -8.59
C GLN A 31 9.22 12.85 -7.36
N MET A 32 8.18 12.76 -6.52
CA MET A 32 8.12 11.81 -5.41
C MET A 32 8.08 10.35 -5.88
N ARG A 33 7.52 10.07 -7.05
CA ARG A 33 7.52 8.73 -7.65
C ARG A 33 8.89 8.31 -8.22
N GLU A 34 9.69 9.26 -8.68
CA GLU A 34 11.00 9.02 -9.29
C GLU A 34 12.18 9.10 -8.30
N GLY A 35 11.96 9.73 -7.11
CA GLY A 35 13.05 10.30 -6.31
C GLY A 35 13.86 9.33 -5.45
N ASP A 36 13.36 8.14 -5.07
CA ASP A 36 14.05 7.32 -4.06
C ASP A 36 14.42 5.89 -4.49
N GLN A 37 14.26 5.56 -5.77
CA GLN A 37 14.56 4.24 -6.36
C GLN A 37 13.92 3.04 -5.63
N LYS A 38 12.94 3.27 -4.73
CA LYS A 38 12.24 2.20 -4.02
C LYS A 38 11.27 1.42 -4.89
N GLY A 39 11.15 1.78 -6.19
CA GLY A 39 10.27 1.13 -7.16
C GLY A 39 8.81 1.18 -6.69
N TYR A 40 8.40 2.35 -6.20
CA TYR A 40 7.03 2.60 -5.80
C TYR A 40 6.07 2.40 -6.98
N VAL A 41 5.09 1.53 -6.79
CA VAL A 41 3.96 1.34 -7.70
C VAL A 41 2.72 1.79 -6.96
N ALA A 42 2.12 2.89 -7.41
CA ALA A 42 0.85 3.34 -6.84
C ALA A 42 -0.27 2.35 -7.19
N GLY A 43 -1.14 2.08 -6.24
CA GLY A 43 -2.41 1.41 -6.52
C GLY A 43 -3.37 2.32 -7.27
N ASP A 44 -4.26 1.72 -8.02
CA ASP A 44 -5.28 2.39 -8.84
C ASP A 44 -6.62 2.58 -8.11
N GLY A 45 -6.69 2.13 -6.85
CA GLY A 45 -7.91 2.15 -6.03
C GLY A 45 -8.87 1.01 -6.36
N SER A 46 -8.46 0.03 -7.17
CA SER A 46 -9.33 -1.10 -7.52
C SER A 46 -9.59 -2.00 -6.32
N ILE A 47 -10.84 -2.43 -6.19
CA ILE A 47 -11.30 -3.38 -5.18
C ILE A 47 -11.78 -4.62 -5.93
N GLU A 48 -11.27 -5.78 -5.52
CA GLU A 48 -11.70 -7.09 -6.00
C GLU A 48 -12.23 -7.87 -4.80
N SER A 49 -13.44 -8.42 -4.91
CA SER A 49 -14.02 -9.35 -3.95
C SER A 49 -14.44 -10.60 -4.69
N LEU A 50 -14.05 -11.76 -4.16
CA LEU A 50 -14.23 -13.07 -4.79
C LEU A 50 -15.24 -13.89 -3.98
N ALA A 51 -16.29 -14.36 -4.64
CA ALA A 51 -17.20 -15.33 -4.04
C ALA A 51 -16.44 -16.64 -3.68
N PRO A 52 -16.87 -17.40 -2.67
CA PRO A 52 -16.14 -18.58 -2.17
C PRO A 52 -15.76 -19.60 -3.25
N ASP A 53 -16.60 -19.79 -4.25
CA ASP A 53 -16.38 -20.70 -5.39
C ASP A 53 -15.41 -20.16 -6.45
N GLN A 54 -15.07 -18.87 -6.38
CA GLN A 54 -14.11 -18.20 -7.27
C GLN A 54 -12.70 -18.07 -6.66
N ARG A 55 -12.52 -18.39 -5.37
CA ARG A 55 -11.26 -18.29 -4.65
C ARG A 55 -10.33 -19.45 -5.00
N SER A 56 -9.46 -19.24 -5.98
CA SER A 56 -8.48 -20.22 -6.43
C SER A 56 -7.04 -19.91 -6.03
N THR A 57 -6.78 -18.69 -5.53
CA THR A 57 -5.43 -18.25 -5.16
C THR A 57 -5.20 -18.54 -3.68
N GLU A 58 -4.31 -19.48 -3.39
CA GLU A 58 -3.78 -19.71 -2.05
C GLU A 58 -2.74 -18.61 -1.72
N VAL A 59 -2.82 -18.08 -0.51
CA VAL A 59 -1.87 -17.09 0.01
C VAL A 59 -0.90 -17.79 0.95
N ALA A 60 0.31 -18.01 0.49
CA ALA A 60 1.40 -18.49 1.32
C ALA A 60 2.23 -17.30 1.76
N LEU A 61 2.35 -17.06 3.06
CA LEU A 61 3.10 -15.94 3.60
C LEU A 61 3.79 -16.36 4.90
N THR A 62 5.11 -16.29 4.91
CA THR A 62 5.92 -16.57 6.08
C THR A 62 7.03 -15.53 6.20
N GLY A 63 7.51 -15.30 7.40
CA GLY A 63 8.61 -14.37 7.61
C GLY A 63 8.98 -14.19 9.06
N THR A 64 9.80 -13.17 9.30
CA THR A 64 10.17 -12.72 10.63
C THR A 64 9.54 -11.36 10.87
N THR A 65 8.94 -11.14 12.04
CA THR A 65 8.36 -9.86 12.40
C THR A 65 9.43 -8.80 12.67
N LEU A 66 9.00 -7.55 12.82
CA LEU A 66 9.89 -6.45 13.21
C LEU A 66 10.49 -6.65 14.63
N GLU A 67 9.92 -7.56 15.43
CA GLU A 67 10.35 -7.96 16.77
C GLU A 67 11.17 -9.26 16.75
N ASP A 68 11.63 -9.70 15.58
CA ASP A 68 12.43 -10.93 15.36
C ASP A 68 11.69 -12.24 15.70
N GLU A 69 10.36 -12.25 15.72
CA GLU A 69 9.56 -13.43 15.95
C GLU A 69 9.19 -14.12 14.62
N PRO A 70 9.22 -15.46 14.53
CA PRO A 70 8.75 -16.18 13.36
C PRO A 70 7.22 -16.06 13.23
N TRP A 71 6.73 -15.96 12.00
CA TRP A 71 5.31 -15.89 11.72
C TRP A 71 4.99 -16.63 10.40
N ALA A 72 3.86 -17.34 10.37
CA ALA A 72 3.39 -18.05 9.19
C ALA A 72 1.86 -18.02 9.13
N ILE A 73 1.30 -17.79 7.93
CA ILE A 73 -0.14 -17.73 7.74
C ILE A 73 -0.79 -19.10 7.96
N GLU A 74 -0.06 -20.19 7.71
CA GLU A 74 -0.54 -21.56 7.90
C GLU A 74 -0.88 -21.88 9.37
N ASP A 75 -0.30 -21.17 10.32
CA ASP A 75 -0.59 -21.31 11.76
C ASP A 75 -1.96 -20.73 12.15
N LEU A 76 -2.61 -20.01 11.22
CA LEU A 76 -3.87 -19.29 11.41
C LEU A 76 -5.05 -19.93 10.69
N ALA A 77 -5.02 -21.24 10.46
CA ALA A 77 -6.12 -21.96 9.84
C ALA A 77 -7.44 -21.74 10.62
N GLY A 78 -8.52 -21.41 9.90
CA GLY A 78 -9.82 -21.06 10.50
C GLY A 78 -9.95 -19.61 10.95
N THR A 79 -8.92 -18.76 10.70
CA THR A 79 -8.92 -17.35 11.04
C THR A 79 -8.87 -16.52 9.75
N VAL A 80 -9.67 -15.47 9.65
CA VAL A 80 -9.55 -14.49 8.55
C VAL A 80 -8.30 -13.66 8.77
N VAL A 81 -7.45 -13.54 7.75
CA VAL A 81 -6.21 -12.76 7.86
C VAL A 81 -6.25 -11.54 6.94
N VAL A 82 -6.06 -10.36 7.52
CA VAL A 82 -5.86 -9.11 6.76
C VAL A 82 -4.38 -8.87 6.62
N VAL A 83 -3.88 -8.88 5.37
CA VAL A 83 -2.48 -8.60 5.05
C VAL A 83 -2.38 -7.21 4.43
N ASN A 84 -1.63 -6.30 5.04
CA ASN A 84 -1.38 -4.97 4.49
C ASN A 84 0.09 -4.80 4.10
N VAL A 85 0.36 -4.53 2.82
CA VAL A 85 1.70 -4.22 2.31
C VAL A 85 1.93 -2.72 2.38
N TRP A 86 2.91 -2.31 3.18
CA TRP A 86 3.15 -0.91 3.52
C TRP A 86 4.64 -0.53 3.59
N GLY A 87 4.92 0.74 3.80
CA GLY A 87 6.25 1.25 4.11
C GLY A 87 6.16 2.62 4.78
N SER A 88 7.09 2.94 5.69
CA SER A 88 7.12 4.21 6.42
C SER A 88 7.30 5.43 5.51
N TRP A 89 7.84 5.22 4.34
CA TRP A 89 8.08 6.20 3.27
C TRP A 89 6.86 6.45 2.37
N CYS A 90 5.80 5.65 2.50
CA CYS A 90 4.66 5.64 1.59
C CYS A 90 3.55 6.57 2.10
N GLY A 91 3.33 7.70 1.42
CA GLY A 91 2.31 8.68 1.80
C GLY A 91 0.89 8.11 1.95
N PRO A 92 0.35 7.36 0.96
CA PRO A 92 -0.96 6.71 1.10
C PRO A 92 -1.03 5.69 2.24
N CYS A 93 0.08 4.99 2.55
CA CYS A 93 0.13 4.07 3.70
C CYS A 93 -0.02 4.81 5.03
N ILE A 94 0.63 5.99 5.15
CA ILE A 94 0.47 6.87 6.32
C ILE A 94 -0.99 7.28 6.48
N ALA A 95 -1.66 7.60 5.38
CA ALA A 95 -3.03 8.07 5.39
C ALA A 95 -4.05 6.99 5.78
N GLU A 96 -3.81 5.72 5.40
CA GLU A 96 -4.73 4.61 5.72
C GLU A 96 -4.50 3.98 7.11
N THR A 97 -3.32 4.21 7.73
CA THR A 97 -2.96 3.55 9.00
C THR A 97 -4.00 3.73 10.10
N PRO A 98 -4.58 4.93 10.33
CA PRO A 98 -5.65 5.09 11.33
C PRO A 98 -6.90 4.25 11.03
N ASP A 99 -7.27 4.12 9.76
CA ASP A 99 -8.43 3.34 9.33
C ASP A 99 -8.20 1.83 9.55
N LEU A 100 -7.00 1.34 9.23
CA LEU A 100 -6.60 -0.05 9.48
C LEU A 100 -6.62 -0.37 10.98
N GLU A 101 -6.08 0.52 11.81
CA GLU A 101 -6.02 0.34 13.26
C GLU A 101 -7.41 0.40 13.90
N GLU A 102 -8.30 1.28 13.43
CA GLU A 102 -9.70 1.33 13.85
C GLU A 102 -10.38 -0.02 13.64
N VAL A 103 -10.26 -0.60 12.45
CA VAL A 103 -10.90 -1.89 12.12
C VAL A 103 -10.25 -3.03 12.88
N ALA A 104 -8.91 -3.08 12.98
CA ALA A 104 -8.19 -4.12 13.71
C ALA A 104 -8.58 -4.14 15.19
N THR A 105 -8.64 -2.97 15.81
CA THR A 105 -9.04 -2.82 17.21
C THR A 105 -10.49 -3.21 17.43
N ALA A 106 -11.42 -2.73 16.60
CA ALA A 106 -12.84 -3.06 16.71
C ALA A 106 -13.12 -4.56 16.58
N LEU A 107 -12.46 -5.25 15.62
CA LEU A 107 -12.62 -6.69 15.44
C LEU A 107 -12.03 -7.50 16.59
N ARG A 108 -10.87 -7.09 17.10
CA ARG A 108 -10.24 -7.71 18.26
C ARG A 108 -11.09 -7.56 19.52
N GLU A 109 -11.64 -6.38 19.77
CA GLU A 109 -12.52 -6.12 20.91
C GLU A 109 -13.86 -6.88 20.82
N ALA A 110 -14.36 -7.10 19.60
CA ALA A 110 -15.53 -7.93 19.36
C ALA A 110 -15.25 -9.44 19.52
N GLY A 111 -13.97 -9.85 19.61
CA GLY A 111 -13.58 -11.26 19.70
C GLY A 111 -13.75 -12.03 18.40
N GLU A 112 -13.78 -11.31 17.27
CA GLU A 112 -13.88 -11.94 15.95
C GLU A 112 -12.62 -12.73 15.61
N PRO A 113 -12.72 -13.86 14.88
CA PRO A 113 -11.57 -14.67 14.46
C PRO A 113 -10.83 -14.02 13.29
N VAL A 114 -10.28 -12.83 13.53
CA VAL A 114 -9.55 -12.04 12.54
C VAL A 114 -8.18 -11.64 13.08
N GLN A 115 -7.16 -11.77 12.25
CA GLN A 115 -5.82 -11.26 12.55
C GLN A 115 -5.32 -10.33 11.46
N PHE A 116 -4.59 -9.28 11.87
CA PHE A 116 -3.90 -8.36 10.99
C PHE A 116 -2.41 -8.63 11.00
N ILE A 117 -1.80 -8.53 9.82
CA ILE A 117 -0.35 -8.60 9.64
C ILE A 117 0.09 -7.58 8.58
N GLY A 118 1.10 -6.79 8.90
CA GLY A 118 1.77 -5.95 7.93
C GLY A 118 2.86 -6.70 7.16
N VAL A 119 3.18 -6.27 5.95
CA VAL A 119 4.41 -6.60 5.23
C VAL A 119 5.14 -5.30 4.96
N ASN A 120 6.16 -5.00 5.78
CA ASN A 120 6.91 -3.76 5.67
C ASN A 120 7.92 -3.86 4.54
N SER A 121 7.62 -3.17 3.42
CA SER A 121 8.36 -3.33 2.17
C SER A 121 9.37 -2.21 1.94
N ARG A 122 10.60 -2.60 1.56
CA ARG A 122 11.69 -1.67 1.15
C ARG A 122 12.00 -0.60 2.19
N ASP A 123 12.00 -0.99 3.43
CA ASP A 123 12.21 -0.13 4.57
C ASP A 123 13.30 -0.69 5.48
N SER A 124 13.76 0.08 6.44
CA SER A 124 14.61 -0.43 7.50
C SER A 124 13.79 -0.79 8.72
N VAL A 125 14.19 -1.83 9.46
CA VAL A 125 13.51 -2.23 10.70
C VAL A 125 13.35 -1.06 11.67
N PRO A 126 14.39 -0.23 11.94
CA PRO A 126 14.23 0.92 12.83
C PRO A 126 13.20 1.96 12.33
N SER A 127 13.13 2.20 11.00
CA SER A 127 12.15 3.13 10.45
C SER A 127 10.73 2.59 10.56
N ALA A 128 10.56 1.28 10.32
CA ALA A 128 9.28 0.60 10.44
C ALA A 128 8.78 0.58 11.89
N GLN A 129 9.65 0.25 12.84
CA GLN A 129 9.32 0.26 14.28
C GLN A 129 8.94 1.67 14.76
N ALA A 130 9.71 2.70 14.37
CA ALA A 130 9.40 4.09 14.71
C ALA A 130 8.05 4.54 14.10
N PHE A 131 7.69 4.02 12.94
CA PHE A 131 6.38 4.26 12.34
C PHE A 131 5.27 3.60 13.15
N GLN A 132 5.40 2.31 13.49
CA GLN A 132 4.40 1.60 14.28
C GLN A 132 4.19 2.26 15.66
N GLU A 133 5.27 2.65 16.33
CA GLU A 133 5.20 3.39 17.60
C GLU A 133 4.49 4.74 17.43
N ARG A 134 4.82 5.50 16.38
CA ARG A 134 4.23 6.82 16.13
C ARG A 134 2.73 6.79 15.88
N TYR A 135 2.24 5.76 15.21
CA TYR A 135 0.84 5.62 14.79
C TYR A 135 0.07 4.62 15.64
N ASP A 136 0.65 4.16 16.76
CA ASP A 136 0.04 3.20 17.70
C ASP A 136 -0.48 1.93 17.00
N VAL A 137 0.27 1.41 16.01
CA VAL A 137 -0.12 0.21 15.27
C VAL A 137 -0.06 -1.01 16.19
N SER A 138 -1.20 -1.66 16.42
CA SER A 138 -1.35 -2.73 17.42
C SER A 138 -1.11 -4.15 16.91
N TYR A 139 -0.91 -4.33 15.60
CA TYR A 139 -0.65 -5.62 14.97
C TYR A 139 0.78 -5.72 14.45
N PRO A 140 1.35 -6.95 14.39
CA PRO A 140 2.72 -7.16 13.95
C PRO A 140 2.92 -6.87 12.46
N SER A 141 4.16 -6.66 12.06
CA SER A 141 4.55 -6.56 10.66
C SER A 141 5.76 -7.44 10.37
N LEU A 142 5.74 -8.10 9.22
CA LEU A 142 6.86 -8.88 8.71
C LEU A 142 7.92 -7.96 8.09
N GLN A 143 9.18 -8.28 8.31
CA GLN A 143 10.30 -7.67 7.61
C GLN A 143 10.33 -8.18 6.16
N ASP A 144 10.53 -7.28 5.20
CA ASP A 144 10.73 -7.66 3.80
C ASP A 144 12.22 -7.63 3.45
N ASP A 145 12.98 -8.61 3.94
CA ASP A 145 14.41 -8.72 3.70
C ASP A 145 14.71 -8.92 2.22
N GLY A 146 15.15 -7.85 1.57
CA GLY A 146 15.51 -7.82 0.16
C GLY A 146 14.35 -8.14 -0.80
N GLY A 147 13.11 -7.91 -0.39
CA GLY A 147 11.92 -8.13 -1.21
C GLY A 147 11.40 -9.57 -1.20
N ARG A 148 11.94 -10.44 -0.35
CA ARG A 148 11.59 -11.88 -0.35
C ARG A 148 10.22 -12.15 0.23
N THR A 149 9.86 -11.46 1.33
CA THR A 149 8.58 -11.63 2.00
C THR A 149 7.45 -11.19 1.08
N ARG A 150 7.57 -9.99 0.50
CA ARG A 150 6.60 -9.49 -0.47
C ARG A 150 6.52 -10.35 -1.73
N ALA A 151 7.64 -10.91 -2.20
CA ALA A 151 7.66 -11.75 -3.39
C ALA A 151 6.79 -13.01 -3.27
N GLN A 152 6.52 -13.50 -2.06
CA GLN A 152 5.60 -14.61 -1.81
C GLN A 152 4.16 -14.27 -2.21
N LEU A 153 3.77 -12.99 -2.12
CA LEU A 153 2.45 -12.51 -2.54
C LEU A 153 2.33 -12.34 -4.08
N GLY A 154 3.43 -12.38 -4.82
CA GLY A 154 3.43 -12.35 -6.28
C GLY A 154 2.66 -11.18 -6.87
N SER A 155 1.81 -11.47 -7.86
CA SER A 155 1.04 -10.46 -8.59
C SER A 155 -0.15 -9.88 -7.80
N ILE A 156 -0.53 -10.48 -6.69
CA ILE A 156 -1.66 -9.99 -5.89
C ILE A 156 -1.30 -8.77 -5.05
N ALA A 157 0.00 -8.46 -4.86
CA ALA A 157 0.47 -7.33 -4.06
C ALA A 157 1.57 -6.52 -4.77
N VAL A 158 1.33 -6.09 -6.01
CA VAL A 158 2.29 -5.30 -6.81
C VAL A 158 2.35 -3.84 -6.35
N ALA A 159 1.21 -3.26 -6.00
CA ALA A 159 1.13 -1.87 -5.53
C ALA A 159 1.52 -1.74 -4.04
N THR A 160 1.81 -0.51 -3.63
CA THR A 160 1.97 -0.13 -2.23
C THR A 160 1.18 1.16 -1.99
N PRO A 161 0.18 1.17 -1.06
CA PRO A 161 -0.26 0.03 -0.29
C PRO A 161 -1.06 -1.00 -1.10
N THR A 162 -1.16 -2.20 -0.57
CA THR A 162 -2.13 -3.22 -0.99
C THR A 162 -2.65 -3.91 0.25
N THR A 163 -3.97 -4.05 0.36
CA THR A 163 -4.62 -4.80 1.43
C THR A 163 -5.28 -6.05 0.85
N LEU A 164 -5.00 -7.20 1.45
CA LEU A 164 -5.59 -8.48 1.11
C LEU A 164 -6.44 -8.97 2.28
N VAL A 165 -7.60 -9.54 1.99
CA VAL A 165 -8.39 -10.31 2.95
C VAL A 165 -8.29 -11.77 2.53
N VAL A 166 -7.82 -12.61 3.44
CA VAL A 166 -7.60 -14.06 3.25
C VAL A 166 -8.58 -14.80 4.13
N ASP A 167 -9.32 -15.76 3.55
CA ASP A 167 -10.31 -16.57 4.28
C ASP A 167 -9.65 -17.59 5.21
N GLY A 168 -10.44 -18.22 6.08
CA GLY A 168 -9.97 -19.22 7.04
C GLY A 168 -9.38 -20.49 6.40
N GLN A 169 -9.51 -20.66 5.08
CA GLN A 169 -8.84 -21.71 4.31
C GLN A 169 -7.54 -21.25 3.65
N GLY A 170 -7.08 -20.02 3.94
CA GLY A 170 -5.85 -19.47 3.37
C GLY A 170 -5.98 -18.97 1.93
N ARG A 171 -7.20 -18.75 1.42
CA ARG A 171 -7.43 -18.29 0.04
C ARG A 171 -7.71 -16.81 -0.02
N LEU A 172 -7.24 -16.15 -1.09
CA LEU A 172 -7.55 -14.74 -1.34
C LEU A 172 -9.06 -14.57 -1.53
N ALA A 173 -9.69 -13.81 -0.62
CA ALA A 173 -11.10 -13.46 -0.67
C ALA A 173 -11.33 -12.04 -1.21
N ALA A 174 -10.50 -11.07 -0.82
CA ALA A 174 -10.57 -9.72 -1.37
C ALA A 174 -9.21 -9.07 -1.47
N ARG A 175 -9.11 -8.07 -2.36
CA ARG A 175 -7.91 -7.27 -2.56
C ARG A 175 -8.30 -5.81 -2.80
N VAL A 176 -7.60 -4.89 -2.14
CA VAL A 176 -7.62 -3.47 -2.42
C VAL A 176 -6.24 -3.05 -2.92
N SER A 177 -6.15 -2.50 -4.12
CA SER A 177 -4.91 -1.99 -4.72
C SER A 177 -4.83 -0.49 -4.51
N GLY A 178 -4.12 -0.02 -3.51
CA GLY A 178 -4.07 1.37 -3.07
C GLY A 178 -4.63 1.55 -1.66
N GLN A 179 -4.79 2.81 -1.26
CA GLN A 179 -5.33 3.17 0.06
C GLN A 179 -6.75 2.61 0.25
N VAL A 180 -7.01 2.09 1.45
CA VAL A 180 -8.33 1.63 1.88
C VAL A 180 -8.83 2.49 3.05
N ASP A 181 -10.14 2.75 3.10
CA ASP A 181 -10.81 3.37 4.25
C ASP A 181 -11.42 2.31 5.19
N ALA A 182 -11.69 2.70 6.44
CA ALA A 182 -12.22 1.81 7.48
C ALA A 182 -13.54 1.14 7.09
N GLY A 183 -14.46 1.88 6.45
CA GLY A 183 -15.77 1.35 6.05
C GLY A 183 -15.66 0.28 4.98
N THR A 184 -14.83 0.53 3.97
CA THR A 184 -14.54 -0.44 2.90
C THR A 184 -13.87 -1.70 3.47
N LEU A 185 -12.81 -1.54 4.26
CA LEU A 185 -12.11 -2.68 4.85
C LEU A 185 -13.02 -3.50 5.75
N ARG A 186 -13.77 -2.83 6.63
CA ARG A 186 -14.71 -3.50 7.53
C ARG A 186 -15.74 -4.32 6.75
N GLY A 187 -16.33 -3.75 5.69
CA GLY A 187 -17.28 -4.46 4.85
C GLY A 187 -16.71 -5.72 4.20
N LEU A 188 -15.49 -5.63 3.65
CA LEU A 188 -14.81 -6.78 3.05
C LEU A 188 -14.52 -7.90 4.05
N VAL A 189 -14.13 -7.55 5.29
CA VAL A 189 -13.87 -8.53 6.35
C VAL A 189 -15.17 -9.15 6.84
N ASP A 190 -16.22 -8.35 7.07
CA ASP A 190 -17.54 -8.82 7.52
C ASP A 190 -18.17 -9.80 6.51
N ASP A 191 -18.04 -9.52 5.21
CA ASP A 191 -18.51 -10.41 4.15
C ASP A 191 -17.85 -11.80 4.26
N VAL A 192 -16.52 -11.85 4.47
CA VAL A 192 -15.78 -13.11 4.60
C VAL A 192 -16.15 -13.85 5.91
N LEU A 193 -16.27 -13.12 7.02
CA LEU A 193 -16.68 -13.70 8.31
C LEU A 193 -18.08 -14.31 8.24
N ALA A 194 -19.01 -13.70 7.50
CA ALA A 194 -20.36 -14.20 7.36
C ALA A 194 -20.44 -15.53 6.56
N GLU A 195 -19.41 -15.85 5.79
CA GLU A 195 -19.32 -17.09 5.00
C GLU A 195 -18.66 -18.24 5.76
N GLU A 196 -17.86 -17.94 6.79
CA GLU A 196 -17.18 -18.94 7.60
C GLU A 196 -18.21 -19.67 8.48
N PRO A 197 -18.15 -21.02 8.59
CA PRO A 197 -19.03 -21.75 9.50
C PRO A 197 -18.74 -21.31 10.93
N ALA A 198 -19.79 -20.96 11.67
CA ALA A 198 -19.67 -20.72 13.10
C ALA A 198 -19.03 -21.92 13.79
N GLY A 199 -17.83 -21.74 14.38
CA GLY A 199 -17.04 -22.78 15.04
C GLY A 199 -17.71 -23.36 16.31
#